data_a353224b28e7b1de874ade77de41250f
#
_entry.id   a353224b28e7b1de874ade77de41250f
#
_cell.length_a   1.000
_cell.length_b   1.000
_cell.length_c   1.000
_cell.angle_alpha   90.00
_cell.angle_beta   90.00
_cell.angle_gamma   90.00
#
_symmetry.space_group_name_H-M   'P 1'
#
loop_
_entity.id
_entity.type
_entity.pdbx_description
1 polymer ?
#
loop_
_entity_poly.entity_id
_entity_poly.type
_entity_poly.pdbx_seq_one_letter_code
_entity_poly.pdbx_strand_id
1 'polypeptide(L)'
;MAGLRKEVGAALKSGKAVNKEAVARKIVFDRLGIKPTRAQLTGDPILWQKQAELAKIQGAGDPLRQTLINNENQVIGALEDVITKTGGKATDQYGAIKGAADSLLDQNTQNKAFVGAAYDNAMNAPGNDVLINGAGLANDVFTKLDDAALASFLPPDISKKIVQISENPQLFTLKKGEELIKILNTHYKSSLQNGQLTATTHALGIVRQSLQGRQDEALQGLLVNGGNDAAQAYQFARQAHKANADLTQRMPLLQDALKGVEPDKLFQKHILGGNAAQLGETIEVLKNTNPQAVADIKQQTLLWISNKSVNQNGGFSPAGMKKALDSLGDRRLLTMFDANELSHIKDIAKAGDYLVTQPNHAYVNNSNTSAALMNFFGGLINKPGVRVLLSPLKDVADSVKVSRSLKGSVAGEAVPAATNPLISNTQLEIINKLSKAGMIGGANSAKD
;
A
#
# COMPACT_ATOMS: atom_id res chain seq x y z
N MET A 1 -22.03 -26.33 -11.46
CA MET A 1 -23.22 -25.42 -11.48
C MET A 1 -24.40 -25.98 -12.28
N ALA A 2 -24.23 -26.52 -13.50
CA ALA A 2 -25.35 -27.11 -14.27
C ALA A 2 -26.01 -28.32 -13.59
N GLY A 3 -25.21 -29.24 -13.02
CA GLY A 3 -25.71 -30.40 -12.26
C GLY A 3 -26.55 -30.02 -11.04
N LEU A 4 -26.06 -29.04 -10.26
CA LEU A 4 -26.75 -28.55 -9.07
C LEU A 4 -28.10 -27.91 -9.40
N ARG A 5 -28.18 -27.11 -10.48
CA ARG A 5 -29.44 -26.51 -10.97
C ARG A 5 -30.43 -27.61 -11.36
N LYS A 6 -29.96 -28.69 -11.97
CA LYS A 6 -30.80 -29.84 -12.35
C LYS A 6 -31.31 -30.58 -11.12
N GLU A 7 -30.49 -30.86 -10.11
CA GLU A 7 -30.88 -31.52 -8.86
C GLU A 7 -31.87 -30.66 -8.06
N VAL A 8 -31.61 -29.35 -7.88
CA VAL A 8 -32.53 -28.43 -7.21
C VAL A 8 -33.86 -28.34 -7.98
N GLY A 9 -33.82 -28.25 -9.30
CA GLY A 9 -35.02 -28.24 -10.14
C GLY A 9 -35.83 -29.54 -10.04
N ALA A 10 -35.17 -30.70 -9.97
CA ALA A 10 -35.81 -31.99 -9.78
C ALA A 10 -36.46 -32.11 -8.38
N ALA A 11 -35.77 -31.63 -7.34
CA ALA A 11 -36.30 -31.61 -5.96
C ALA A 11 -37.54 -30.72 -5.85
N LEU A 12 -37.49 -29.52 -6.44
CA LEU A 12 -38.64 -28.61 -6.46
C LEU A 12 -39.83 -29.19 -7.22
N LYS A 13 -39.59 -29.81 -8.37
CA LYS A 13 -40.64 -30.51 -9.15
C LYS A 13 -41.27 -31.68 -8.42
N SER A 14 -40.54 -32.40 -7.58
CA SER A 14 -41.02 -33.53 -6.78
C SER A 14 -41.63 -33.13 -5.44
N GLY A 15 -41.84 -31.80 -5.17
CA GLY A 15 -42.38 -31.29 -3.93
C GLY A 15 -41.51 -31.53 -2.69
N LYS A 16 -40.26 -31.95 -2.86
CA LYS A 16 -39.32 -32.16 -1.75
C LYS A 16 -38.75 -30.81 -1.29
N ALA A 17 -38.70 -30.65 0.04
CA ALA A 17 -38.06 -29.48 0.63
C ALA A 17 -36.58 -29.45 0.27
N VAL A 18 -36.12 -28.36 -0.32
CA VAL A 18 -34.69 -28.16 -0.64
C VAL A 18 -33.99 -27.58 0.60
N ASN A 19 -32.99 -28.30 1.08
CA ASN A 19 -32.13 -27.81 2.14
C ASN A 19 -31.21 -26.72 1.56
N LYS A 20 -31.58 -25.45 1.80
CA LYS A 20 -30.84 -24.28 1.28
C LYS A 20 -29.38 -24.24 1.74
N GLU A 21 -29.11 -24.68 2.97
CA GLU A 21 -27.76 -24.71 3.53
C GLU A 21 -26.90 -25.76 2.84
N ALA A 22 -27.42 -26.98 2.63
CA ALA A 22 -26.71 -28.01 1.88
C ALA A 22 -26.41 -27.59 0.44
N VAL A 23 -27.32 -26.85 -0.20
CA VAL A 23 -27.06 -26.27 -1.54
C VAL A 23 -25.94 -25.24 -1.49
N ALA A 24 -25.95 -24.33 -0.51
CA ALA A 24 -24.91 -23.33 -0.35
C ALA A 24 -23.52 -23.98 -0.11
N ARG A 25 -23.46 -24.99 0.78
CA ARG A 25 -22.25 -25.77 1.04
C ARG A 25 -21.75 -26.47 -0.23
N LYS A 26 -22.66 -27.11 -0.98
CA LYS A 26 -22.31 -27.78 -2.24
C LYS A 26 -21.71 -26.84 -3.27
N ILE A 27 -22.23 -25.65 -3.41
CA ILE A 27 -21.67 -24.62 -4.33
C ILE A 27 -20.23 -24.29 -3.97
N VAL A 28 -19.94 -24.09 -2.69
CA VAL A 28 -18.59 -23.78 -2.21
C VAL A 28 -17.64 -24.96 -2.46
N PHE A 29 -18.05 -26.17 -2.09
CA PHE A 29 -17.23 -27.37 -2.31
C PHE A 29 -16.98 -27.66 -3.79
N ASP A 30 -17.99 -27.51 -4.65
CA ASP A 30 -17.85 -27.73 -6.10
C ASP A 30 -16.86 -26.72 -6.74
N ARG A 31 -16.85 -25.48 -6.28
CA ARG A 31 -15.89 -24.46 -6.76
C ARG A 31 -14.45 -24.81 -6.41
N LEU A 32 -14.24 -25.46 -5.28
CA LEU A 32 -12.92 -25.87 -4.80
C LEU A 32 -12.55 -27.32 -5.18
N GLY A 33 -13.45 -28.04 -5.87
CA GLY A 33 -13.23 -29.44 -6.25
C GLY A 33 -13.25 -30.42 -5.06
N ILE A 34 -13.75 -30.00 -3.90
CA ILE A 34 -13.79 -30.79 -2.68
C ILE A 34 -15.00 -31.73 -2.70
N LYS A 35 -14.80 -33.00 -2.32
CA LYS A 35 -15.87 -33.98 -2.19
C LYS A 35 -16.23 -34.22 -0.72
N PRO A 36 -17.17 -33.42 -0.15
CA PRO A 36 -17.51 -33.52 1.26
C PRO A 36 -18.24 -34.84 1.56
N THR A 37 -18.18 -35.27 2.81
CA THR A 37 -19.05 -36.32 3.31
C THR A 37 -20.50 -35.83 3.37
N ARG A 38 -21.46 -36.73 3.54
CA ARG A 38 -22.86 -36.35 3.70
C ARG A 38 -23.09 -35.47 4.93
N ALA A 39 -22.39 -35.75 6.03
CA ALA A 39 -22.47 -34.95 7.25
C ALA A 39 -21.94 -33.52 7.03
N GLN A 40 -20.80 -33.37 6.38
CA GLN A 40 -20.19 -32.07 6.04
C GLN A 40 -21.07 -31.29 5.06
N LEU A 41 -21.67 -31.97 4.08
CA LEU A 41 -22.54 -31.35 3.10
C LEU A 41 -23.84 -30.82 3.70
N THR A 42 -24.51 -31.64 4.56
CA THR A 42 -25.81 -31.28 5.12
C THR A 42 -25.74 -30.42 6.37
N GLY A 43 -24.60 -30.47 7.09
CA GLY A 43 -24.51 -29.87 8.42
C GLY A 43 -25.44 -30.53 9.46
N ASP A 44 -25.95 -31.74 9.21
CA ASP A 44 -26.87 -32.43 10.09
C ASP A 44 -26.12 -32.95 11.35
N PRO A 45 -26.55 -32.55 12.55
CA PRO A 45 -25.87 -32.90 13.80
C PRO A 45 -25.82 -34.43 14.04
N ILE A 46 -26.87 -35.16 13.64
CA ILE A 46 -26.94 -36.62 13.84
C ILE A 46 -25.98 -37.34 12.89
N LEU A 47 -25.94 -36.89 11.63
CA LEU A 47 -24.99 -37.44 10.66
C LEU A 47 -23.54 -37.12 11.05
N TRP A 48 -23.31 -35.93 11.60
CA TRP A 48 -22.00 -35.53 12.10
C TRP A 48 -21.55 -36.40 13.27
N GLN A 49 -22.43 -36.63 14.24
CA GLN A 49 -22.15 -37.52 15.35
C GLN A 49 -21.84 -38.96 14.88
N LYS A 50 -22.68 -39.52 13.99
CA LYS A 50 -22.44 -40.84 13.41
C LYS A 50 -21.11 -40.92 12.68
N GLN A 51 -20.76 -39.92 11.91
CA GLN A 51 -19.47 -39.82 11.24
C GLN A 51 -18.31 -39.79 12.22
N ALA A 52 -18.41 -39.02 13.30
CA ALA A 52 -17.38 -38.94 14.31
C ALA A 52 -17.20 -40.27 15.06
N GLU A 53 -18.27 -40.94 15.38
CA GLU A 53 -18.23 -42.27 16.02
C GLU A 53 -17.66 -43.35 15.09
N LEU A 54 -18.07 -43.35 13.82
CA LEU A 54 -17.51 -44.31 12.83
C LEU A 54 -16.00 -44.09 12.64
N ALA A 55 -15.55 -42.84 12.61
CA ALA A 55 -14.14 -42.48 12.46
C ALA A 55 -13.25 -42.99 13.61
N LYS A 56 -13.82 -43.31 14.80
CA LYS A 56 -13.08 -43.89 15.93
C LYS A 56 -12.81 -45.39 15.77
N ILE A 57 -13.60 -46.10 14.95
CA ILE A 57 -13.48 -47.56 14.79
C ILE A 57 -12.22 -47.86 13.98
N GLN A 58 -11.29 -48.57 14.59
CA GLN A 58 -10.07 -49.04 13.93
C GLN A 58 -10.42 -50.00 12.77
N GLY A 59 -9.79 -49.85 11.62
CA GLY A 59 -10.05 -50.60 10.41
C GLY A 59 -11.27 -50.09 9.64
N ALA A 60 -12.49 -50.22 10.16
CA ALA A 60 -13.71 -49.80 9.49
C ALA A 60 -13.83 -48.28 9.30
N GLY A 61 -13.28 -47.49 10.20
CA GLY A 61 -13.27 -46.03 10.13
C GLY A 61 -12.12 -45.43 9.33
N ASP A 62 -11.13 -46.23 8.93
CA ASP A 62 -9.92 -45.71 8.25
C ASP A 62 -10.22 -45.02 6.93
N PRO A 63 -11.07 -45.50 6.03
CA PRO A 63 -11.40 -44.82 4.79
C PRO A 63 -12.08 -43.47 5.04
N LEU A 64 -12.91 -43.40 6.09
CA LEU A 64 -13.56 -42.14 6.46
C LEU A 64 -12.56 -41.14 7.03
N ARG A 65 -11.68 -41.55 7.95
CA ARG A 65 -10.59 -40.70 8.44
C ARG A 65 -9.75 -40.15 7.30
N GLN A 66 -9.36 -41.00 6.36
CA GLN A 66 -8.59 -40.61 5.20
C GLN A 66 -9.34 -39.57 4.34
N THR A 67 -10.66 -39.75 4.16
CA THR A 67 -11.51 -38.78 3.43
C THR A 67 -11.55 -37.43 4.14
N LEU A 68 -11.70 -37.40 5.47
CA LEU A 68 -11.73 -36.16 6.26
C LEU A 68 -10.41 -35.43 6.16
N ILE A 69 -9.28 -36.13 6.29
CA ILE A 69 -7.93 -35.56 6.16
C ILE A 69 -7.70 -35.04 4.74
N ASN A 70 -8.07 -35.78 3.71
CA ASN A 70 -7.92 -35.38 2.33
C ASN A 70 -8.71 -34.08 2.03
N ASN A 71 -9.94 -33.98 2.55
CA ASN A 71 -10.78 -32.79 2.37
C ASN A 71 -10.15 -31.57 3.06
N GLU A 72 -9.60 -31.72 4.25
CA GLU A 72 -8.90 -30.66 4.97
C GLU A 72 -7.63 -30.23 4.23
N ASN A 73 -6.82 -31.20 3.76
CA ASN A 73 -5.64 -30.93 2.95
C ASN A 73 -5.99 -30.20 1.64
N GLN A 74 -7.15 -30.49 1.02
CA GLN A 74 -7.60 -29.78 -0.17
C GLN A 74 -7.92 -28.29 0.12
N VAL A 75 -8.45 -27.97 1.31
CA VAL A 75 -8.66 -26.56 1.71
C VAL A 75 -7.31 -25.84 1.88
N ILE A 76 -6.36 -26.50 2.57
CA ILE A 76 -5.02 -25.96 2.75
C ILE A 76 -4.33 -25.77 1.39
N GLY A 77 -4.39 -26.80 0.53
CA GLY A 77 -3.84 -26.72 -0.83
C GLY A 77 -4.47 -25.62 -1.70
N ALA A 78 -5.79 -25.42 -1.57
CA ALA A 78 -6.46 -24.32 -2.27
C ALA A 78 -5.94 -22.94 -1.81
N LEU A 79 -5.61 -22.79 -0.53
CA LEU A 79 -5.00 -21.55 -0.01
C LEU A 79 -3.56 -21.38 -0.53
N GLU A 80 -2.77 -22.46 -0.57
CA GLU A 80 -1.42 -22.48 -1.15
C GLU A 80 -1.44 -22.11 -2.65
N ASP A 81 -2.42 -22.63 -3.39
CA ASP A 81 -2.62 -22.29 -4.80
C ASP A 81 -2.89 -20.78 -5.01
N VAL A 82 -3.72 -20.17 -4.14
CA VAL A 82 -3.97 -18.73 -4.21
C VAL A 82 -2.69 -17.94 -3.91
N ILE A 83 -1.92 -18.37 -2.90
CA ILE A 83 -0.62 -17.75 -2.57
C ILE A 83 0.32 -17.80 -3.77
N THR A 84 0.46 -18.97 -4.38
CA THR A 84 1.34 -19.18 -5.55
C THR A 84 0.90 -18.36 -6.76
N LYS A 85 -0.40 -18.27 -7.01
CA LYS A 85 -0.98 -17.51 -8.13
C LYS A 85 -0.78 -15.99 -8.03
N THR A 86 -0.42 -15.45 -6.87
CA THR A 86 -0.08 -14.02 -6.75
C THR A 86 1.15 -13.64 -7.58
N GLY A 87 2.04 -14.60 -7.87
CA GLY A 87 3.31 -14.36 -8.57
C GLY A 87 4.33 -13.59 -7.73
N GLY A 88 4.11 -13.49 -6.43
CA GLY A 88 5.07 -12.88 -5.50
C GLY A 88 6.37 -13.67 -5.42
N LYS A 89 7.49 -12.98 -5.21
CA LYS A 89 8.85 -13.53 -5.14
C LYS A 89 9.57 -13.23 -3.83
N ALA A 90 9.01 -12.32 -3.01
CA ALA A 90 9.59 -11.97 -1.73
C ALA A 90 9.53 -13.17 -0.77
N THR A 91 10.63 -13.46 -0.12
CA THR A 91 10.76 -14.58 0.82
C THR A 91 10.03 -14.30 2.14
N ASP A 92 9.89 -13.03 2.51
CA ASP A 92 9.31 -12.58 3.76
C ASP A 92 8.63 -11.21 3.64
N GLN A 93 7.99 -10.78 4.72
CA GLN A 93 7.34 -9.47 4.80
C GLN A 93 8.33 -8.31 4.67
N TYR A 94 9.56 -8.50 5.19
CA TYR A 94 10.62 -7.50 5.07
C TYR A 94 10.97 -7.24 3.61
N GLY A 95 11.26 -8.29 2.84
CA GLY A 95 11.60 -8.18 1.41
C GLY A 95 10.48 -7.55 0.58
N ALA A 96 9.23 -7.96 0.84
CA ALA A 96 8.06 -7.43 0.14
C ALA A 96 7.88 -5.92 0.36
N ILE A 97 7.93 -5.47 1.62
CA ILE A 97 7.70 -4.06 1.93
C ILE A 97 8.92 -3.19 1.60
N LYS A 98 10.13 -3.75 1.71
CA LYS A 98 11.35 -3.05 1.29
C LYS A 98 11.30 -2.74 -0.20
N GLY A 99 10.96 -3.73 -1.05
CA GLY A 99 10.81 -3.52 -2.49
C GLY A 99 9.75 -2.47 -2.84
N ALA A 100 8.65 -2.45 -2.10
CA ALA A 100 7.62 -1.44 -2.25
C ALA A 100 8.10 -0.04 -1.81
N ALA A 101 8.74 0.05 -0.65
CA ALA A 101 9.28 1.30 -0.11
C ALA A 101 10.36 1.89 -1.03
N ASP A 102 11.30 1.09 -1.49
CA ASP A 102 12.35 1.50 -2.42
C ASP A 102 11.75 2.07 -3.71
N SER A 103 10.76 1.39 -4.29
CA SER A 103 10.08 1.86 -5.51
C SER A 103 9.34 3.20 -5.30
N LEU A 104 8.72 3.40 -4.14
CA LEU A 104 8.07 4.67 -3.80
C LEU A 104 9.10 5.79 -3.57
N LEU A 105 10.25 5.50 -2.97
CA LEU A 105 11.35 6.44 -2.78
C LEU A 105 11.95 6.85 -4.12
N ASP A 106 12.16 5.90 -5.03
CA ASP A 106 12.65 6.16 -6.38
C ASP A 106 11.66 7.03 -7.16
N GLN A 107 10.38 6.70 -7.12
CA GLN A 107 9.33 7.51 -7.74
C GLN A 107 9.28 8.93 -7.17
N ASN A 108 9.38 9.07 -5.84
CA ASN A 108 9.43 10.40 -5.21
C ASN A 108 10.68 11.18 -5.64
N THR A 109 11.82 10.51 -5.82
CA THR A 109 13.04 11.14 -6.31
C THR A 109 12.89 11.62 -7.74
N GLN A 110 12.29 10.81 -8.63
CA GLN A 110 11.97 11.19 -10.00
C GLN A 110 10.98 12.36 -10.04
N ASN A 111 9.94 12.33 -9.23
CA ASN A 111 8.97 13.42 -9.12
C ASN A 111 9.64 14.74 -8.66
N LYS A 112 10.55 14.68 -7.70
CA LYS A 112 11.33 15.85 -7.26
C LYS A 112 12.25 16.38 -8.34
N ALA A 113 12.91 15.49 -9.10
CA ALA A 113 13.73 15.88 -10.24
C ALA A 113 12.89 16.57 -11.33
N PHE A 114 11.70 16.01 -11.63
CA PHE A 114 10.75 16.63 -12.56
C PHE A 114 10.31 18.03 -12.10
N VAL A 115 9.96 18.18 -10.82
CA VAL A 115 9.63 19.50 -10.24
C VAL A 115 10.81 20.45 -10.34
N GLY A 116 12.04 19.98 -10.07
CA GLY A 116 13.26 20.76 -10.21
C GLY A 116 13.44 21.25 -11.63
N ALA A 117 13.35 20.35 -12.62
CA ALA A 117 13.45 20.69 -14.04
C ALA A 117 12.36 21.71 -14.49
N ALA A 118 11.12 21.57 -13.96
CA ALA A 118 10.05 22.53 -14.25
C ALA A 118 10.38 23.93 -13.73
N TYR A 119 10.95 24.07 -12.53
CA TYR A 119 11.42 25.35 -12.01
C TYR A 119 12.62 25.91 -12.79
N ASP A 120 13.58 25.04 -13.16
CA ASP A 120 14.74 25.45 -13.97
C ASP A 120 14.29 25.96 -15.35
N ASN A 121 13.31 25.31 -15.96
CA ASN A 121 12.69 25.76 -17.20
C ASN A 121 12.02 27.12 -17.01
N ALA A 122 11.26 27.32 -15.93
CA ALA A 122 10.62 28.59 -15.62
C ALA A 122 11.65 29.72 -15.39
N MET A 123 12.76 29.44 -14.72
CA MET A 123 13.84 30.42 -14.50
C MET A 123 14.59 30.80 -15.78
N ASN A 124 14.53 29.99 -16.81
CA ASN A 124 15.18 30.26 -18.11
C ASN A 124 14.18 30.71 -19.20
N ALA A 125 12.88 30.70 -18.89
CA ALA A 125 11.85 31.11 -19.84
C ALA A 125 11.90 32.62 -20.14
N PRO A 126 11.55 33.06 -21.37
CA PRO A 126 11.43 34.49 -21.70
C PRO A 126 10.48 35.20 -20.72
N GLY A 127 10.90 36.39 -20.24
CA GLY A 127 10.11 37.20 -19.29
C GLY A 127 10.29 36.82 -17.82
N ASN A 128 11.29 36.03 -17.45
CA ASN A 128 11.61 35.65 -16.05
C ASN A 128 12.18 36.84 -15.24
N ASP A 129 12.59 37.92 -15.90
CA ASP A 129 13.10 39.16 -15.33
C ASP A 129 11.99 40.22 -15.08
N VAL A 130 10.70 39.82 -15.27
CA VAL A 130 9.57 40.66 -14.89
C VAL A 130 9.63 41.02 -13.42
N LEU A 131 9.42 42.30 -13.15
CA LEU A 131 9.45 42.86 -11.80
C LEU A 131 8.24 42.43 -10.97
N ILE A 132 8.51 42.03 -9.74
CA ILE A 132 7.50 41.80 -8.70
C ILE A 132 7.45 43.05 -7.83
N ASN A 133 6.28 43.47 -7.38
CA ASN A 133 6.17 44.58 -6.45
C ASN A 133 6.78 44.20 -5.09
N GLY A 134 8.04 44.61 -4.89
CA GLY A 134 8.77 44.43 -3.62
C GLY A 134 8.52 45.53 -2.59
N ALA A 135 7.86 46.63 -3.01
CA ALA A 135 7.61 47.78 -2.13
C ALA A 135 6.75 47.34 -0.91
N GLY A 136 7.17 47.72 0.27
CA GLY A 136 6.47 47.42 1.51
C GLY A 136 6.56 45.95 1.95
N LEU A 137 7.30 45.06 1.26
CA LEU A 137 7.49 43.66 1.66
C LEU A 137 8.08 43.55 3.07
N ALA A 138 9.10 44.37 3.38
CA ALA A 138 9.71 44.33 4.72
C ALA A 138 8.69 44.72 5.80
N ASN A 139 7.92 45.77 5.60
CA ASN A 139 6.90 46.21 6.55
C ASN A 139 5.82 45.13 6.74
N ASP A 140 5.31 44.50 5.68
CA ASP A 140 4.33 43.42 5.74
C ASP A 140 4.87 42.21 6.53
N VAL A 141 6.10 41.80 6.23
CA VAL A 141 6.73 40.66 6.91
C VAL A 141 7.00 40.95 8.37
N PHE A 142 7.62 42.11 8.71
CA PHE A 142 7.97 42.41 10.11
C PHE A 142 6.73 42.66 10.96
N THR A 143 5.68 43.31 10.45
CA THR A 143 4.41 43.40 11.16
C THR A 143 3.83 42.03 11.50
N LYS A 144 3.76 41.10 10.54
CA LYS A 144 3.26 39.75 10.79
C LYS A 144 4.14 38.97 11.76
N LEU A 145 5.45 39.18 11.72
CA LEU A 145 6.38 38.52 12.66
C LEU A 145 6.23 39.07 14.08
N ASP A 146 6.03 40.40 14.22
CA ASP A 146 5.80 41.05 15.51
C ASP A 146 4.47 40.62 16.10
N ASP A 147 3.40 40.59 15.32
CA ASP A 147 2.07 40.10 15.73
C ASP A 147 2.11 38.65 16.22
N ALA A 148 3.00 37.85 15.64
CA ALA A 148 3.21 36.45 16.01
C ALA A 148 4.29 36.25 17.11
N ALA A 149 4.94 37.33 17.58
CA ALA A 149 6.10 37.31 18.47
C ALA A 149 7.28 36.46 17.96
N LEU A 150 7.51 36.45 16.64
CA LEU A 150 8.52 35.63 15.96
C LEU A 150 9.68 36.42 15.35
N ALA A 151 9.70 37.75 15.47
CA ALA A 151 10.70 38.59 14.83
C ALA A 151 12.15 38.22 15.21
N SER A 152 12.39 37.90 16.49
CA SER A 152 13.72 37.50 16.99
C SER A 152 14.20 36.12 16.47
N PHE A 153 13.32 35.31 15.91
CA PHE A 153 13.64 33.98 15.36
C PHE A 153 13.91 34.01 13.83
N LEU A 154 13.79 35.15 13.20
CA LEU A 154 14.12 35.28 11.78
C LEU A 154 15.64 35.36 11.59
N PRO A 155 16.25 34.50 10.73
CA PRO A 155 17.68 34.54 10.44
C PRO A 155 18.10 35.93 9.90
N PRO A 156 19.22 36.51 10.40
CA PRO A 156 19.63 37.87 10.04
C PRO A 156 19.92 38.08 8.55
N ASP A 157 20.40 37.06 7.86
CA ASP A 157 20.66 37.09 6.41
C ASP A 157 19.36 37.18 5.60
N ILE A 158 18.30 36.51 6.06
CA ILE A 158 16.95 36.58 5.47
C ILE A 158 16.34 37.95 5.73
N SER A 159 16.45 38.47 6.96
CA SER A 159 15.99 39.81 7.31
C SER A 159 16.63 40.85 6.41
N LYS A 160 17.96 40.84 6.23
CA LYS A 160 18.67 41.77 5.34
C LYS A 160 18.19 41.67 3.90
N LYS A 161 17.95 40.46 3.35
CA LYS A 161 17.45 40.28 1.98
C LYS A 161 16.05 40.88 1.79
N ILE A 162 15.17 40.75 2.77
CA ILE A 162 13.82 41.30 2.72
C ILE A 162 13.87 42.83 2.72
N VAL A 163 14.71 43.44 3.56
CA VAL A 163 14.93 44.90 3.60
C VAL A 163 15.48 45.39 2.26
N GLN A 164 16.51 44.74 1.71
CA GLN A 164 17.09 45.08 0.41
C GLN A 164 16.06 45.04 -0.73
N ILE A 165 15.14 44.08 -0.73
CA ILE A 165 14.07 44.00 -1.72
C ILE A 165 13.08 45.15 -1.56
N SER A 166 12.75 45.51 -0.33
CA SER A 166 11.82 46.61 -0.04
C SER A 166 12.40 47.97 -0.38
N GLU A 167 13.72 48.16 -0.15
CA GLU A 167 14.43 49.39 -0.48
C GLU A 167 14.71 49.57 -1.99
N ASN A 168 14.89 48.43 -2.70
CA ASN A 168 15.20 48.39 -4.13
C ASN A 168 14.19 47.56 -4.91
N PRO A 169 12.90 47.91 -4.92
CA PRO A 169 11.85 47.08 -5.50
C PRO A 169 12.01 46.86 -7.00
N GLN A 170 12.69 47.77 -7.71
CA GLN A 170 13.01 47.66 -9.14
C GLN A 170 14.01 46.55 -9.47
N LEU A 171 14.67 45.96 -8.47
CA LEU A 171 15.58 44.82 -8.66
C LEU A 171 14.93 43.46 -8.32
N PHE A 172 13.68 43.48 -7.87
CA PHE A 172 13.00 42.27 -7.45
C PHE A 172 12.22 41.65 -8.62
N THR A 173 12.81 40.64 -9.23
CA THR A 173 12.24 39.90 -10.36
C THR A 173 11.67 38.55 -9.92
N LEU A 174 10.86 37.90 -10.78
CA LEU A 174 10.36 36.52 -10.56
C LEU A 174 11.52 35.57 -10.27
N LYS A 175 12.60 35.64 -11.04
CA LYS A 175 13.80 34.82 -10.85
C LYS A 175 14.42 35.01 -9.45
N LYS A 176 14.61 36.27 -9.03
CA LYS A 176 15.15 36.57 -7.70
C LYS A 176 14.22 36.15 -6.57
N GLY A 177 12.91 36.22 -6.79
CA GLY A 177 11.90 35.72 -5.86
C GLY A 177 12.03 34.21 -5.63
N GLU A 178 12.18 33.46 -6.70
CA GLU A 178 12.38 31.97 -6.60
C GLU A 178 13.74 31.62 -5.99
N GLU A 179 14.80 32.35 -6.30
CA GLU A 179 16.10 32.17 -5.64
C GLU A 179 15.98 32.35 -4.12
N LEU A 180 15.24 33.39 -3.69
CA LEU A 180 15.00 33.62 -2.26
C LEU A 180 14.16 32.48 -1.63
N ILE A 181 13.14 31.98 -2.33
CA ILE A 181 12.37 30.83 -1.86
C ILE A 181 13.26 29.59 -1.70
N LYS A 182 14.21 29.34 -2.62
CA LYS A 182 15.19 28.24 -2.46
C LYS A 182 16.05 28.42 -1.19
N ILE A 183 16.49 29.64 -0.92
CA ILE A 183 17.25 29.97 0.31
C ILE A 183 16.38 29.76 1.56
N LEU A 184 15.14 30.25 1.58
CA LEU A 184 14.19 30.06 2.66
C LEU A 184 13.93 28.57 2.93
N ASN A 185 13.77 27.75 1.90
CA ASN A 185 13.59 26.32 2.03
C ASN A 185 14.83 25.61 2.63
N THR A 186 16.03 26.11 2.35
CA THR A 186 17.28 25.60 2.95
C THR A 186 17.32 25.92 4.44
N HIS A 187 17.07 27.17 4.82
CA HIS A 187 16.98 27.56 6.23
C HIS A 187 15.87 26.83 6.98
N TYR A 188 14.71 26.64 6.35
CA TYR A 188 13.60 25.88 6.93
C TYR A 188 14.01 24.45 7.28
N LYS A 189 14.67 23.75 6.34
CA LYS A 189 15.15 22.39 6.57
C LYS A 189 16.19 22.29 7.68
N SER A 190 17.14 23.22 7.71
CA SER A 190 18.19 23.27 8.75
C SER A 190 17.66 23.66 10.13
N SER A 191 16.51 24.35 10.18
CA SER A 191 15.88 24.80 11.44
C SER A 191 14.93 23.76 12.05
N LEU A 192 14.68 22.64 11.38
CA LEU A 192 13.91 21.53 11.95
C LEU A 192 14.74 20.83 13.04
N GLN A 193 14.16 20.62 14.23
CA GLN A 193 14.75 19.83 15.31
C GLN A 193 14.08 18.46 15.37
N ASN A 194 14.82 17.41 15.10
CA ASN A 194 14.28 16.04 15.05
C ASN A 194 13.02 15.92 14.14
N GLY A 195 12.97 16.71 13.06
CA GLY A 195 11.83 16.77 12.16
C GLY A 195 10.63 17.59 12.69
N GLN A 196 10.76 18.24 13.84
CA GLN A 196 9.71 19.08 14.43
C GLN A 196 9.89 20.55 14.06
N LEU A 197 8.76 21.26 13.98
CA LEU A 197 8.72 22.69 13.71
C LEU A 197 9.25 23.47 14.90
N THR A 198 10.05 24.50 14.61
CA THR A 198 10.61 25.43 15.59
C THR A 198 10.04 26.84 15.40
N ALA A 199 10.29 27.76 16.31
CA ALA A 199 9.93 29.17 16.14
C ALA A 199 10.57 29.77 14.85
N THR A 200 11.81 29.36 14.54
CA THR A 200 12.48 29.76 13.29
C THR A 200 11.75 29.23 12.06
N THR A 201 11.27 28.00 12.06
CA THR A 201 10.50 27.46 10.90
C THR A 201 9.18 28.22 10.72
N HIS A 202 8.52 28.64 11.82
CA HIS A 202 7.32 29.45 11.75
C HIS A 202 7.61 30.85 11.20
N ALA A 203 8.69 31.50 11.65
CA ALA A 203 9.13 32.79 11.13
C ALA A 203 9.43 32.74 9.63
N LEU A 204 10.19 31.72 9.18
CA LEU A 204 10.47 31.49 7.76
C LEU A 204 9.20 31.20 6.94
N GLY A 205 8.21 30.57 7.55
CA GLY A 205 6.89 30.33 6.95
C GLY A 205 6.15 31.63 6.63
N ILE A 206 6.16 32.61 7.55
CA ILE A 206 5.55 33.93 7.36
C ILE A 206 6.23 34.68 6.19
N VAL A 207 7.57 34.69 6.16
CA VAL A 207 8.33 35.30 5.08
C VAL A 207 7.98 34.69 3.73
N ARG A 208 7.97 33.34 3.68
CA ARG A 208 7.66 32.59 2.47
C ARG A 208 6.24 32.89 1.98
N GLN A 209 5.26 32.95 2.87
CA GLN A 209 3.86 33.24 2.51
C GLN A 209 3.70 34.64 1.95
N SER A 210 4.31 35.67 2.57
CA SER A 210 4.28 37.06 2.07
C SER A 210 4.95 37.17 0.71
N LEU A 211 6.10 36.50 0.52
CA LEU A 211 6.82 36.51 -0.75
C LEU A 211 6.02 35.81 -1.86
N GLN A 212 5.46 34.62 -1.57
CA GLN A 212 4.64 33.90 -2.52
C GLN A 212 3.38 34.65 -2.93
N GLY A 213 2.72 35.36 -1.99
CA GLY A 213 1.57 36.19 -2.31
C GLY A 213 1.91 37.27 -3.34
N ARG A 214 3.04 37.98 -3.19
CA ARG A 214 3.52 38.97 -4.15
C ARG A 214 3.84 38.36 -5.52
N GLN A 215 4.43 37.19 -5.54
CA GLN A 215 4.69 36.46 -6.79
C GLN A 215 3.39 36.03 -7.46
N ASP A 216 2.40 35.56 -6.71
CA ASP A 216 1.12 35.12 -7.24
C ASP A 216 0.35 36.29 -7.86
N GLU A 217 0.34 37.46 -7.23
CA GLU A 217 -0.23 38.69 -7.78
C GLU A 217 0.44 39.07 -9.10
N ALA A 218 1.77 39.05 -9.15
CA ALA A 218 2.52 39.34 -10.36
C ALA A 218 2.25 38.35 -11.50
N LEU A 219 2.21 37.07 -11.19
CA LEU A 219 1.92 36.00 -12.15
C LEU A 219 0.49 36.09 -12.69
N GLN A 220 -0.51 36.40 -11.84
CA GLN A 220 -1.89 36.61 -12.28
C GLN A 220 -2.00 37.83 -13.20
N GLY A 221 -1.34 38.92 -12.85
CA GLY A 221 -1.31 40.12 -13.68
C GLY A 221 -0.72 39.89 -15.08
N LEU A 222 0.34 39.07 -15.16
CA LEU A 222 0.97 38.70 -16.43
C LEU A 222 0.08 37.83 -17.30
N LEU A 223 -0.62 36.84 -16.70
CA LEU A 223 -1.52 35.94 -17.41
C LEU A 223 -2.74 36.66 -17.99
N VAL A 224 -3.27 37.66 -17.27
CA VAL A 224 -4.41 38.50 -17.74
C VAL A 224 -4.01 39.39 -18.91
N ASN A 225 -2.79 39.90 -18.94
CA ASN A 225 -2.28 40.83 -19.96
C ASN A 225 -1.68 40.16 -21.21
N GLY A 226 -2.02 38.90 -21.51
CA GLY A 226 -1.64 38.24 -22.77
C GLY A 226 -0.54 37.20 -22.64
N GLY A 227 -0.26 36.75 -21.45
CA GLY A 227 0.59 35.61 -21.17
C GLY A 227 2.09 35.86 -21.39
N ASN A 228 2.84 35.56 -20.37
CA ASN A 228 4.29 35.55 -20.40
C ASN A 228 4.73 34.09 -20.21
N ASP A 229 5.64 33.60 -21.04
CA ASP A 229 6.11 32.20 -21.01
C ASP A 229 6.65 31.83 -19.63
N ALA A 230 7.37 32.75 -18.97
CA ALA A 230 7.84 32.54 -17.61
C ALA A 230 6.69 32.38 -16.60
N ALA A 231 5.62 33.21 -16.71
CA ALA A 231 4.48 33.11 -15.81
C ALA A 231 3.78 31.74 -15.92
N GLN A 232 3.59 31.26 -17.13
CA GLN A 232 2.99 29.95 -17.40
C GLN A 232 3.89 28.83 -16.89
N ALA A 233 5.19 28.90 -17.12
CA ALA A 233 6.17 27.94 -16.66
C ALA A 233 6.26 27.88 -15.13
N TYR A 234 6.23 29.01 -14.42
CA TYR A 234 6.18 29.04 -12.95
C TYR A 234 4.86 28.47 -12.40
N GLN A 235 3.73 28.78 -13.03
CA GLN A 235 2.45 28.20 -12.64
C GLN A 235 2.47 26.67 -12.78
N PHE A 236 3.01 26.17 -13.88
CA PHE A 236 3.20 24.71 -14.09
C PHE A 236 4.10 24.10 -13.01
N ALA A 237 5.27 24.70 -12.75
CA ALA A 237 6.21 24.19 -11.73
C ALA A 237 5.59 24.15 -10.34
N ARG A 238 4.81 25.17 -9.96
CA ARG A 238 4.09 25.21 -8.68
C ARG A 238 2.99 24.15 -8.60
N GLN A 239 2.23 23.94 -9.69
CA GLN A 239 1.22 22.87 -9.73
C GLN A 239 1.87 21.49 -9.62
N ALA A 240 2.99 21.26 -10.32
CA ALA A 240 3.75 20.01 -10.21
C ALA A 240 4.30 19.79 -8.79
N HIS A 241 4.83 20.85 -8.16
CA HIS A 241 5.29 20.79 -6.77
C HIS A 241 4.16 20.45 -5.80
N LYS A 242 3.01 21.14 -5.94
CA LYS A 242 1.82 20.87 -5.12
C LYS A 242 1.34 19.43 -5.31
N ALA A 243 1.22 18.96 -6.55
CA ALA A 243 0.80 17.60 -6.84
C ALA A 243 1.72 16.55 -6.20
N ASN A 244 3.04 16.77 -6.23
CA ASN A 244 4.00 15.87 -5.58
C ASN A 244 3.90 15.93 -4.04
N ALA A 245 3.69 17.11 -3.47
CA ALA A 245 3.49 17.27 -2.02
C ALA A 245 2.21 16.58 -1.55
N ASP A 246 1.09 16.79 -2.26
CA ASP A 246 -0.20 16.16 -1.98
C ASP A 246 -0.11 14.63 -2.09
N LEU A 247 0.57 14.11 -3.13
CA LEU A 247 0.80 12.67 -3.29
C LEU A 247 1.58 12.10 -2.10
N THR A 248 2.68 12.76 -1.72
CA THR A 248 3.50 12.34 -0.57
C THR A 248 2.68 12.36 0.73
N GLN A 249 1.83 13.38 0.93
CA GLN A 249 1.01 13.52 2.13
C GLN A 249 -0.07 12.42 2.22
N ARG A 250 -0.60 11.97 1.10
CA ARG A 250 -1.62 10.90 1.04
C ARG A 250 -1.05 9.49 1.22
N MET A 251 0.27 9.30 1.14
CA MET A 251 0.94 8.00 1.28
C MET A 251 1.78 7.91 2.55
N PRO A 252 1.20 7.53 3.71
CA PRO A 252 1.95 7.40 4.97
C PRO A 252 3.10 6.40 4.90
N LEU A 253 3.00 5.35 4.07
CA LEU A 253 4.10 4.42 3.84
C LEU A 253 5.31 5.14 3.25
N LEU A 254 5.12 5.98 2.24
CA LEU A 254 6.20 6.79 1.67
C LEU A 254 6.77 7.78 2.70
N GLN A 255 5.90 8.41 3.49
CA GLN A 255 6.37 9.33 4.55
C GLN A 255 7.26 8.64 5.57
N ASP A 256 6.85 7.45 6.03
CA ASP A 256 7.64 6.68 7.00
C ASP A 256 8.93 6.14 6.37
N ALA A 257 8.90 5.71 5.10
CA ALA A 257 10.10 5.33 4.37
C ALA A 257 11.08 6.50 4.22
N LEU A 258 10.60 7.71 3.92
CA LEU A 258 11.42 8.95 3.87
C LEU A 258 12.06 9.30 5.23
N LYS A 259 11.42 8.91 6.34
CA LYS A 259 11.97 9.07 7.70
C LYS A 259 12.93 7.95 8.10
N GLY A 260 13.15 6.95 7.24
CA GLY A 260 14.02 5.81 7.53
C GLY A 260 13.42 4.79 8.51
N VAL A 261 12.09 4.71 8.61
CA VAL A 261 11.43 3.68 9.42
C VAL A 261 11.75 2.30 8.83
N GLU A 262 12.15 1.37 9.70
CA GLU A 262 12.55 0.02 9.30
C GLU A 262 11.41 -0.74 8.60
N PRO A 263 11.71 -1.50 7.52
CA PRO A 263 10.71 -2.21 6.72
C PRO A 263 9.79 -3.13 7.52
N ASP A 264 10.29 -3.84 8.53
CA ASP A 264 9.46 -4.74 9.36
C ASP A 264 8.28 -4.02 10.00
N LYS A 265 8.50 -2.79 10.46
CA LYS A 265 7.45 -1.95 11.06
C LYS A 265 6.46 -1.45 10.02
N LEU A 266 6.93 -1.20 8.78
CA LEU A 266 6.10 -0.69 7.69
C LEU A 266 5.03 -1.70 7.26
N PHE A 267 5.37 -3.00 7.14
CA PHE A 267 4.40 -4.03 6.74
C PHE A 267 3.25 -4.13 7.75
N GLN A 268 3.57 -4.23 9.03
CA GLN A 268 2.57 -4.30 10.09
C GLN A 268 1.71 -3.04 10.15
N LYS A 269 2.34 -1.86 10.07
CA LYS A 269 1.68 -0.57 10.21
C LYS A 269 0.78 -0.24 9.02
N HIS A 270 1.24 -0.45 7.78
CA HIS A 270 0.58 0.06 6.59
C HIS A 270 -0.16 -1.01 5.80
N ILE A 271 0.32 -2.26 5.77
CA ILE A 271 -0.32 -3.34 5.03
C ILE A 271 -1.37 -4.05 5.89
N LEU A 272 -0.99 -4.54 7.06
CA LEU A 272 -1.92 -5.25 7.95
C LEU A 272 -2.76 -4.30 8.83
N GLY A 273 -2.20 -3.18 9.25
CA GLY A 273 -2.84 -2.11 10.04
C GLY A 273 -3.36 -0.95 9.18
N GLY A 274 -3.21 0.27 9.58
CA GLY A 274 -3.40 1.50 8.80
C GLY A 274 -4.77 1.73 8.15
N ASN A 275 -4.87 2.79 7.38
CA ASN A 275 -6.10 3.17 6.68
C ASN A 275 -6.18 2.50 5.29
N ALA A 276 -7.31 1.85 4.99
CA ALA A 276 -7.50 1.15 3.71
C ALA A 276 -7.47 2.07 2.48
N ALA A 277 -7.93 3.33 2.59
CA ALA A 277 -7.89 4.26 1.47
C ALA A 277 -6.45 4.67 1.14
N GLN A 278 -5.61 4.91 2.17
CA GLN A 278 -4.19 5.21 2.00
C GLN A 278 -3.40 4.03 1.44
N LEU A 279 -3.74 2.81 1.86
CA LEU A 279 -3.20 1.59 1.25
C LEU A 279 -3.60 1.50 -0.22
N GLY A 280 -4.87 1.81 -0.55
CA GLY A 280 -5.36 1.83 -1.92
C GLY A 280 -4.55 2.76 -2.82
N GLU A 281 -4.28 3.99 -2.39
CA GLU A 281 -3.42 4.92 -3.13
C GLU A 281 -1.98 4.38 -3.30
N THR A 282 -1.43 3.79 -2.25
CA THR A 282 -0.10 3.16 -2.31
C THR A 282 -0.05 2.01 -3.33
N ILE A 283 -1.02 1.11 -3.29
CA ILE A 283 -1.12 -0.01 -4.24
C ILE A 283 -1.33 0.49 -5.67
N GLU A 284 -2.11 1.55 -5.87
CA GLU A 284 -2.33 2.13 -7.21
C GLU A 284 -1.04 2.70 -7.80
N VAL A 285 -0.26 3.41 -7.00
CA VAL A 285 1.07 3.88 -7.43
C VAL A 285 1.99 2.71 -7.74
N LEU A 286 2.05 1.70 -6.87
CA LEU A 286 2.90 0.52 -7.06
C LEU A 286 2.48 -0.32 -8.27
N LYS A 287 1.20 -0.43 -8.61
CA LYS A 287 0.74 -1.11 -9.83
C LYS A 287 1.39 -0.52 -11.09
N ASN A 288 1.61 0.79 -11.10
CA ASN A 288 2.18 1.49 -12.25
C ASN A 288 3.72 1.53 -12.20
N THR A 289 4.33 1.52 -11.02
CA THR A 289 5.78 1.68 -10.86
C THR A 289 6.51 0.36 -10.65
N ASN A 290 5.91 -0.55 -9.86
CA ASN A 290 6.48 -1.87 -9.54
C ASN A 290 5.37 -2.89 -9.27
N PRO A 291 4.76 -3.49 -10.31
CA PRO A 291 3.74 -4.53 -10.16
C PRO A 291 4.22 -5.75 -9.37
N GLN A 292 5.53 -6.05 -9.39
CA GLN A 292 6.11 -7.14 -8.60
C GLN A 292 5.98 -6.87 -7.10
N ALA A 293 6.19 -5.64 -6.65
CA ALA A 293 6.01 -5.28 -5.23
C ALA A 293 4.55 -5.47 -4.79
N VAL A 294 3.58 -5.23 -5.68
CA VAL A 294 2.16 -5.53 -5.38
C VAL A 294 1.93 -7.03 -5.24
N ALA A 295 2.50 -7.83 -6.15
CA ALA A 295 2.42 -9.30 -6.07
C ALA A 295 3.07 -9.83 -4.77
N ASP A 296 4.21 -9.27 -4.37
CA ASP A 296 4.91 -9.62 -3.15
C ASP A 296 4.09 -9.27 -1.89
N ILE A 297 3.47 -8.09 -1.86
CA ILE A 297 2.57 -7.67 -0.76
C ILE A 297 1.35 -8.60 -0.68
N LYS A 298 0.72 -8.94 -1.81
CA LYS A 298 -0.39 -9.90 -1.87
C LYS A 298 0.03 -11.24 -1.29
N GLN A 299 1.15 -11.80 -1.76
CA GLN A 299 1.68 -13.08 -1.32
C GLN A 299 1.92 -13.09 0.19
N GLN A 300 2.64 -12.10 0.71
CA GLN A 300 2.98 -12.03 2.13
C GLN A 300 1.74 -11.79 3.02
N THR A 301 0.73 -11.09 2.51
CA THR A 301 -0.56 -10.96 3.20
C THR A 301 -1.29 -12.29 3.27
N LEU A 302 -1.30 -13.07 2.17
CA LEU A 302 -1.91 -14.41 2.16
C LEU A 302 -1.14 -15.41 3.02
N LEU A 303 0.20 -15.33 3.04
CA LEU A 303 1.03 -16.13 3.95
C LEU A 303 0.71 -15.78 5.41
N TRP A 304 0.51 -14.52 5.73
CA TRP A 304 0.08 -14.12 7.07
C TRP A 304 -1.31 -14.69 7.43
N ILE A 305 -2.27 -14.66 6.50
CA ILE A 305 -3.59 -15.30 6.68
C ILE A 305 -3.41 -16.82 6.86
N SER A 306 -2.62 -17.47 6.02
CA SER A 306 -2.35 -18.90 6.09
C SER A 306 -1.75 -19.31 7.43
N ASN A 307 -0.76 -18.58 7.92
CA ASN A 307 -0.13 -18.83 9.23
C ASN A 307 -1.12 -18.69 10.41
N LYS A 308 -2.19 -17.90 10.26
CA LYS A 308 -3.29 -17.82 11.24
C LYS A 308 -4.33 -18.92 11.05
N SER A 309 -4.40 -19.47 9.84
CA SER A 309 -5.41 -20.47 9.42
C SER A 309 -4.98 -21.92 9.61
N VAL A 310 -3.70 -22.13 9.95
CA VAL A 310 -3.16 -23.48 10.24
C VAL A 310 -2.74 -23.54 11.71
N ASN A 311 -3.23 -24.57 12.42
CA ASN A 311 -2.88 -24.76 13.82
C ASN A 311 -1.49 -25.44 13.96
N GLN A 312 -0.98 -25.54 15.19
CA GLN A 312 0.33 -26.12 15.47
C GLN A 312 0.46 -27.60 15.05
N ASN A 313 -0.66 -28.31 14.87
CA ASN A 313 -0.70 -29.70 14.44
C ASN A 313 -0.86 -29.85 12.91
N GLY A 314 -0.77 -28.75 12.15
CA GLY A 314 -0.91 -28.73 10.69
C GLY A 314 -2.36 -28.81 10.19
N GLY A 315 -3.36 -28.80 11.08
CA GLY A 315 -4.77 -28.80 10.71
C GLY A 315 -5.31 -27.41 10.43
N PHE A 316 -6.36 -27.34 9.60
CA PHE A 316 -7.01 -26.08 9.27
C PHE A 316 -7.79 -25.51 10.48
N SER A 317 -7.65 -24.22 10.72
CA SER A 317 -8.35 -23.48 11.77
C SER A 317 -9.34 -22.46 11.19
N PRO A 318 -10.63 -22.81 11.08
CA PRO A 318 -11.65 -21.89 10.59
C PRO A 318 -11.71 -20.58 11.40
N ALA A 319 -11.62 -20.69 12.73
CA ALA A 319 -11.64 -19.54 13.62
C ALA A 319 -10.41 -18.65 13.42
N GLY A 320 -9.23 -19.23 13.18
CA GLY A 320 -8.00 -18.50 12.87
C GLY A 320 -8.10 -17.75 11.55
N MET A 321 -8.60 -18.41 10.50
CA MET A 321 -8.81 -17.78 9.19
C MET A 321 -9.84 -16.65 9.26
N LYS A 322 -10.97 -16.90 9.91
CA LYS A 322 -12.01 -15.89 10.11
C LYS A 322 -11.44 -14.68 10.82
N LYS A 323 -10.73 -14.87 11.94
CA LYS A 323 -10.11 -13.78 12.70
C LYS A 323 -9.10 -12.99 11.86
N ALA A 324 -8.31 -13.67 11.02
CA ALA A 324 -7.36 -13.01 10.13
C ALA A 324 -8.07 -12.15 9.09
N LEU A 325 -9.10 -12.68 8.41
CA LEU A 325 -9.88 -11.95 7.42
C LEU A 325 -10.65 -10.77 8.05
N ASP A 326 -11.28 -10.99 9.20
CA ASP A 326 -12.02 -9.96 9.93
C ASP A 326 -11.10 -8.81 10.38
N SER A 327 -9.86 -9.12 10.81
CA SER A 327 -8.89 -8.11 11.24
C SER A 327 -8.39 -7.23 10.10
N LEU A 328 -8.28 -7.76 8.89
CA LEU A 328 -7.95 -7.00 7.69
C LEU A 328 -9.15 -6.21 7.17
N GLY A 329 -10.32 -6.84 7.17
CA GLY A 329 -11.57 -6.28 6.66
C GLY A 329 -11.63 -6.26 5.13
N ASP A 330 -12.86 -6.36 4.59
CA ASP A 330 -13.10 -6.42 3.15
C ASP A 330 -12.56 -5.22 2.39
N ARG A 331 -12.69 -4.01 2.96
CA ARG A 331 -12.25 -2.78 2.31
C ARG A 331 -10.75 -2.78 2.04
N ARG A 332 -9.94 -3.28 2.99
CA ARG A 332 -8.49 -3.41 2.82
C ARG A 332 -8.13 -4.53 1.85
N LEU A 333 -8.79 -5.68 1.96
CA LEU A 333 -8.56 -6.79 1.05
C LEU A 333 -8.85 -6.40 -0.40
N LEU A 334 -9.91 -5.64 -0.67
CA LEU A 334 -10.25 -5.15 -2.01
C LEU A 334 -9.27 -4.12 -2.57
N THR A 335 -8.38 -3.52 -1.79
CA THR A 335 -7.30 -2.69 -2.33
C THR A 335 -6.19 -3.53 -2.97
N MET A 336 -5.96 -4.73 -2.43
CA MET A 336 -4.92 -5.66 -2.87
C MET A 336 -5.44 -6.70 -3.85
N PHE A 337 -6.59 -7.29 -3.57
CA PHE A 337 -7.19 -8.40 -4.31
C PHE A 337 -8.38 -7.90 -5.12
N ASP A 338 -8.60 -8.47 -6.30
CA ASP A 338 -9.84 -8.23 -7.03
C ASP A 338 -11.04 -8.96 -6.38
N ALA A 339 -12.24 -8.66 -6.86
CA ALA A 339 -13.46 -9.23 -6.30
C ALA A 339 -13.53 -10.76 -6.43
N ASN A 340 -12.97 -11.33 -7.51
CA ASN A 340 -12.95 -12.78 -7.75
C ASN A 340 -11.92 -13.45 -6.83
N GLU A 341 -10.71 -12.88 -6.71
CA GLU A 341 -9.67 -13.33 -5.79
C GLU A 341 -10.21 -13.34 -4.35
N LEU A 342 -10.82 -12.25 -3.91
CA LEU A 342 -11.40 -12.15 -2.56
C LEU A 342 -12.56 -13.12 -2.34
N SER A 343 -13.44 -13.29 -3.34
CA SER A 343 -14.51 -14.28 -3.28
C SER A 343 -13.96 -15.68 -3.13
N HIS A 344 -12.89 -16.01 -3.85
CA HIS A 344 -12.25 -17.32 -3.77
C HIS A 344 -11.60 -17.57 -2.40
N ILE A 345 -10.90 -16.57 -1.85
CA ILE A 345 -10.37 -16.64 -0.47
C ILE A 345 -11.49 -16.88 0.56
N LYS A 346 -12.62 -16.20 0.41
CA LYS A 346 -13.80 -16.38 1.27
C LYS A 346 -14.46 -17.75 1.09
N ASP A 347 -14.47 -18.29 -0.13
CA ASP A 347 -14.98 -19.64 -0.38
C ASP A 347 -14.07 -20.69 0.30
N ILE A 348 -12.74 -20.52 0.32
CA ILE A 348 -11.80 -21.36 1.06
C ILE A 348 -12.10 -21.31 2.58
N ALA A 349 -12.30 -20.11 3.13
CA ALA A 349 -12.66 -19.94 4.54
C ALA A 349 -13.97 -20.67 4.89
N LYS A 350 -15.00 -20.54 4.05
CA LYS A 350 -16.30 -21.22 4.23
C LYS A 350 -16.16 -22.73 4.09
N ALA A 351 -15.40 -23.21 3.11
CA ALA A 351 -15.18 -24.64 2.94
C ALA A 351 -14.53 -25.24 4.19
N GLY A 352 -13.48 -24.59 4.69
CA GLY A 352 -12.81 -25.04 5.92
C GLY A 352 -13.74 -25.02 7.12
N ASP A 353 -14.57 -24.00 7.27
CA ASP A 353 -15.58 -23.95 8.32
C ASP A 353 -16.57 -25.12 8.21
N TYR A 354 -17.09 -25.39 7.03
CA TYR A 354 -18.02 -26.49 6.78
C TYR A 354 -17.41 -27.88 6.99
N LEU A 355 -16.10 -28.04 6.79
CA LEU A 355 -15.40 -29.30 6.97
C LEU A 355 -15.05 -29.60 8.43
N VAL A 356 -14.68 -28.55 9.20
CA VAL A 356 -14.05 -28.72 10.53
C VAL A 356 -14.98 -28.33 11.67
N THR A 357 -15.82 -27.30 11.46
CA THR A 357 -16.68 -26.77 12.55
C THR A 357 -17.84 -27.70 12.79
N GLN A 358 -17.91 -28.21 14.03
CA GLN A 358 -19.00 -29.07 14.49
C GLN A 358 -20.34 -28.29 14.49
N PRO A 359 -21.40 -28.83 13.87
CA PRO A 359 -22.72 -28.20 13.93
C PRO A 359 -23.25 -28.11 15.35
N ASN A 360 -24.08 -27.09 15.62
CA ASN A 360 -24.76 -26.96 16.90
C ASN A 360 -25.58 -28.25 17.18
N HIS A 361 -25.61 -28.70 18.45
CA HIS A 361 -26.31 -29.90 18.90
C HIS A 361 -25.73 -31.25 18.41
N ALA A 362 -24.56 -31.28 17.78
CA ALA A 362 -23.82 -32.51 17.54
C ALA A 362 -23.02 -32.87 18.80
N TYR A 363 -23.52 -33.75 19.61
CA TYR A 363 -22.84 -34.19 20.84
C TYR A 363 -21.76 -35.24 20.49
N VAL A 364 -20.55 -34.77 20.18
CA VAL A 364 -19.40 -35.67 19.93
C VAL A 364 -18.54 -35.72 21.18
N ASN A 365 -18.34 -36.94 21.70
CA ASN A 365 -17.39 -37.16 22.79
C ASN A 365 -15.96 -37.02 22.29
N ASN A 366 -15.29 -35.89 22.58
CA ASN A 366 -13.97 -35.55 22.07
C ASN A 366 -12.81 -36.21 22.85
N SER A 367 -13.07 -36.97 23.90
CA SER A 367 -12.03 -37.46 24.81
C SER A 367 -10.98 -38.41 24.18
N ASN A 368 -11.27 -39.03 23.03
CA ASN A 368 -10.30 -39.89 22.32
C ASN A 368 -10.03 -39.48 20.87
N THR A 369 -10.81 -38.55 20.29
CA THR A 369 -10.71 -38.21 18.86
C THR A 369 -9.52 -37.29 18.60
N SER A 370 -9.21 -36.37 19.52
CA SER A 370 -8.09 -35.45 19.39
C SER A 370 -6.73 -36.15 19.47
N ALA A 371 -6.57 -37.14 20.35
CA ALA A 371 -5.31 -37.89 20.48
C ALA A 371 -5.04 -38.78 19.26
N ALA A 372 -6.07 -39.42 18.70
CA ALA A 372 -5.93 -40.25 17.49
C ALA A 372 -5.67 -39.42 16.24
N LEU A 373 -6.29 -38.25 16.11
CA LEU A 373 -6.02 -37.25 15.05
C LEU A 373 -4.63 -36.64 15.20
N MET A 374 -4.21 -36.25 16.42
CA MET A 374 -2.88 -35.70 16.68
C MET A 374 -1.75 -36.65 16.32
N ASN A 375 -1.89 -37.96 16.64
CA ASN A 375 -0.86 -38.95 16.29
C ASN A 375 -0.78 -39.20 14.76
N PHE A 376 -1.88 -38.99 14.04
CA PHE A 376 -1.90 -39.11 12.58
C PHE A 376 -1.33 -37.88 11.87
N PHE A 377 -1.62 -36.67 12.36
CA PHE A 377 -1.06 -35.43 11.83
C PHE A 377 0.45 -35.31 12.12
N GLY A 378 0.94 -35.83 13.24
CA GLY A 378 2.39 -35.86 13.54
C GLY A 378 3.23 -36.60 12.50
N GLY A 379 2.61 -37.57 11.77
CA GLY A 379 3.25 -38.27 10.66
C GLY A 379 3.31 -37.49 9.34
N LEU A 380 2.47 -36.45 9.17
CA LEU A 380 2.39 -35.63 7.95
C LEU A 380 3.35 -34.44 7.96
N ILE A 381 3.77 -33.94 9.13
CA ILE A 381 4.72 -32.82 9.30
C ILE A 381 6.10 -33.14 8.68
N ASN A 382 6.41 -34.41 8.44
CA ASN A 382 7.67 -34.83 7.84
C ASN A 382 7.64 -34.94 6.29
N LYS A 383 6.58 -34.51 5.60
CA LYS A 383 6.56 -34.48 4.12
C LYS A 383 7.15 -33.18 3.59
N PRO A 384 7.96 -33.19 2.48
CA PRO A 384 8.75 -32.07 2.01
C PRO A 384 7.96 -30.80 1.66
N GLY A 385 6.66 -30.88 1.31
CA GLY A 385 5.84 -29.71 0.95
C GLY A 385 5.32 -28.89 2.14
N VAL A 386 5.15 -29.53 3.30
CA VAL A 386 4.60 -28.87 4.51
C VAL A 386 5.69 -28.13 5.28
N ARG A 387 6.97 -28.50 5.10
CA ARG A 387 8.12 -27.82 5.74
C ARG A 387 8.33 -26.38 5.26
N VAL A 388 7.94 -26.06 4.03
CA VAL A 388 8.13 -24.71 3.46
C VAL A 388 7.21 -23.69 4.14
N LEU A 389 6.03 -24.11 4.62
CA LEU A 389 5.08 -23.22 5.30
C LEU A 389 5.40 -22.97 6.79
N LEU A 390 6.19 -23.86 7.43
CA LEU A 390 6.52 -23.75 8.86
C LEU A 390 7.93 -23.20 9.12
N SER A 391 8.76 -23.01 8.08
CA SER A 391 10.14 -22.51 8.18
C SER A 391 10.28 -21.06 8.68
N PRO A 392 9.35 -20.12 8.45
CA PRO A 392 9.55 -18.73 8.84
C PRO A 392 9.59 -18.47 10.35
N LEU A 393 9.12 -19.40 11.16
CA LEU A 393 9.03 -19.18 12.62
C LEU A 393 10.34 -19.46 13.39
N LYS A 394 11.29 -20.18 12.79
CA LYS A 394 12.59 -20.43 13.40
C LYS A 394 13.65 -19.38 13.03
N ASP A 395 13.55 -18.82 11.83
CA ASP A 395 14.56 -17.88 11.29
C ASP A 395 14.40 -16.44 11.80
N VAL A 396 13.22 -16.08 12.36
CA VAL A 396 13.00 -14.74 12.95
C VAL A 396 13.83 -14.52 14.20
N ALA A 397 14.17 -15.57 14.94
CA ALA A 397 15.03 -15.47 16.14
C ALA A 397 16.53 -15.32 15.77
N ASP A 398 16.97 -15.82 14.60
CA ASP A 398 18.37 -15.79 14.16
C ASP A 398 18.69 -14.61 13.24
N SER A 399 17.71 -14.05 12.50
CA SER A 399 17.91 -12.90 11.61
C SER A 399 18.19 -11.58 12.33
N VAL A 400 17.80 -11.44 13.60
CA VAL A 400 18.13 -10.28 14.45
C VAL A 400 19.65 -10.19 14.74
N LYS A 401 20.39 -11.29 14.61
CA LYS A 401 21.85 -11.32 14.81
C LYS A 401 22.67 -10.99 13.57
N VAL A 402 22.12 -11.17 12.36
CA VAL A 402 22.84 -10.99 11.09
C VAL A 402 22.80 -9.54 10.59
N SER A 403 21.80 -8.75 10.95
CA SER A 403 21.66 -7.35 10.50
C SER A 403 22.66 -6.35 11.09
N ARG A 404 23.53 -6.79 12.04
CA ARG A 404 24.59 -5.94 12.60
C ARG A 404 25.92 -5.96 11.83
N SER A 405 26.10 -6.84 10.84
CA SER A 405 27.40 -7.00 10.15
C SER A 405 27.49 -6.43 8.73
N LEU A 406 26.43 -5.84 8.17
CA LEU A 406 26.40 -5.31 6.79
C LEU A 406 26.33 -3.77 6.71
N LYS A 407 27.05 -3.08 7.59
CA LYS A 407 27.44 -1.68 7.37
C LYS A 407 28.82 -1.63 6.75
N GLY A 408 28.89 -1.63 5.43
CA GLY A 408 30.12 -1.37 4.70
C GLY A 408 30.15 -2.01 3.33
N SER A 409 29.89 -1.20 2.36
CA SER A 409 30.33 -1.21 0.95
C SER A 409 29.18 -1.08 -0.05
N VAL A 410 28.96 0.16 -0.51
CA VAL A 410 28.44 0.39 -1.85
C VAL A 410 29.30 1.46 -2.48
N ALA A 411 30.24 1.02 -3.30
CA ALA A 411 30.88 1.84 -4.31
C ALA A 411 30.03 1.73 -5.59
N GLY A 412 29.94 2.85 -6.31
CA GLY A 412 29.00 3.09 -7.37
C GLY A 412 29.10 2.17 -8.59
N GLU A 413 27.96 1.97 -9.19
CA GLU A 413 27.81 1.60 -10.59
C GLU A 413 26.88 2.59 -11.30
N ALA A 414 27.27 2.89 -12.53
CA ALA A 414 26.67 3.92 -13.37
C ALA A 414 25.20 3.61 -13.74
N VAL A 415 24.34 4.62 -13.60
CA VAL A 415 22.94 4.58 -13.97
C VAL A 415 22.79 4.61 -15.49
N PRO A 416 22.04 3.70 -16.13
CA PRO A 416 21.69 3.81 -17.55
C PRO A 416 20.69 4.96 -17.75
N ALA A 417 20.79 5.60 -18.93
CA ALA A 417 20.01 6.77 -19.32
C ALA A 417 18.50 6.60 -19.18
N ALA A 418 17.89 7.70 -18.75
CA ALA A 418 16.50 7.89 -18.42
C ALA A 418 15.48 7.26 -19.38
N THR A 419 14.76 6.28 -18.89
CA THR A 419 13.38 6.00 -19.31
C THR A 419 12.46 7.07 -18.71
N ASN A 420 11.50 7.58 -19.51
CA ASN A 420 10.53 8.59 -19.10
C ASN A 420 10.02 8.39 -17.67
N PRO A 421 10.04 9.42 -16.82
CA PRO A 421 9.50 9.31 -15.47
C PRO A 421 8.03 8.91 -15.54
N LEU A 422 7.66 7.86 -14.83
CA LEU A 422 6.27 7.43 -14.69
C LEU A 422 5.51 8.50 -13.89
N ILE A 423 4.79 9.32 -14.61
CA ILE A 423 4.02 10.44 -14.06
C ILE A 423 2.75 9.89 -13.39
N SER A 424 2.42 10.32 -12.20
CA SER A 424 1.17 9.94 -11.54
C SER A 424 -0.04 10.36 -12.38
N ASN A 425 -1.19 9.67 -12.25
CA ASN A 425 -2.40 10.01 -13.00
C ASN A 425 -2.80 11.49 -12.83
N THR A 426 -2.54 12.07 -11.65
CA THR A 426 -2.77 13.50 -11.39
C THR A 426 -1.80 14.39 -12.19
N GLN A 427 -0.56 13.98 -12.32
CA GLN A 427 0.44 14.69 -13.12
C GLN A 427 0.16 14.52 -14.62
N LEU A 428 -0.28 13.35 -15.06
CA LEU A 428 -0.78 13.09 -16.42
C LEU A 428 -2.02 13.94 -16.74
N GLU A 429 -2.93 14.12 -15.79
CA GLU A 429 -4.09 15.01 -15.95
C GLU A 429 -3.70 16.48 -16.09
N ILE A 430 -2.75 16.92 -15.29
CA ILE A 430 -2.19 18.28 -15.37
C ILE A 430 -1.49 18.46 -16.73
N ILE A 431 -0.64 17.53 -17.15
CA ILE A 431 0.06 17.54 -18.43
C ILE A 431 -0.93 17.48 -19.60
N ASN A 432 -1.95 16.61 -19.53
CA ASN A 432 -2.97 16.52 -20.58
C ASN A 432 -3.84 17.79 -20.65
N LYS A 433 -4.17 18.41 -19.52
CA LYS A 433 -4.89 19.69 -19.50
C LYS A 433 -4.05 20.82 -20.10
N LEU A 434 -2.76 20.87 -19.79
CA LEU A 434 -1.82 21.85 -20.30
C LEU A 434 -1.47 21.63 -21.78
N SER A 435 -1.35 20.38 -22.21
CA SER A 435 -1.18 20.00 -23.62
C SER A 435 -2.41 20.40 -24.48
N LYS A 436 -3.62 20.16 -23.98
CA LYS A 436 -4.87 20.58 -24.62
C LYS A 436 -5.05 22.08 -24.66
N ALA A 437 -4.45 22.81 -23.73
CA ALA A 437 -4.46 24.29 -23.72
C ALA A 437 -3.37 24.93 -24.62
N GLY A 438 -2.63 24.13 -25.40
CA GLY A 438 -1.57 24.63 -26.29
C GLY A 438 -0.29 25.07 -25.59
N MET A 439 -0.13 24.75 -24.30
CA MET A 439 0.98 25.22 -23.46
C MET A 439 2.21 24.30 -23.48
N ILE A 440 2.16 23.16 -24.14
CA ILE A 440 3.28 22.21 -24.31
C ILE A 440 3.44 21.93 -25.81
N GLY A 441 3.91 22.90 -26.55
CA GLY A 441 4.13 22.82 -28.00
C GLY A 441 5.55 23.12 -28.45
N GLY A 442 6.55 23.10 -27.54
CA GLY A 442 7.89 23.59 -27.84
C GLY A 442 9.06 22.63 -27.73
N ALA A 443 8.87 21.37 -27.41
CA ALA A 443 9.98 20.46 -27.09
C ALA A 443 10.32 19.40 -28.15
N ASN A 444 9.71 19.41 -29.34
CA ASN A 444 9.95 18.38 -30.39
C ASN A 444 10.35 18.97 -31.75
N SER A 445 11.12 20.07 -31.80
CA SER A 445 11.73 20.51 -33.05
C SER A 445 13.21 20.84 -32.88
N ALA A 446 13.99 19.82 -32.55
CA ALA A 446 15.44 19.84 -32.68
C ALA A 446 15.92 18.41 -32.99
N LYS A 447 15.58 17.91 -34.16
CA LYS A 447 16.29 16.87 -34.90
C LYS A 447 16.00 17.13 -36.39
N ASP A 448 16.92 17.86 -37.00
CA ASP A 448 17.47 17.65 -38.33
C ASP A 448 18.90 18.19 -38.34
#